data_d0da2ed23d21a484ee0a5c593bb24143
#
_entry.id   d0da2ed23d21a484ee0a5c593bb24143
#
_cell.length_a   1.000
_cell.length_b   1.000
_cell.length_c   1.000
_cell.angle_alpha   90.00
_cell.angle_beta   90.00
_cell.angle_gamma   90.00
#
_symmetry.space_group_name_H-M   'P 1'
#
loop_
_entity.id
_entity.type
_entity.pdbx_description
1 polymer ?
#
loop_
_entity_poly.entity_id
_entity_poly.type
_entity_poly.pdbx_seq_one_letter_code
_entity_poly.pdbx_strand_id
1 'polypeptide(L)' 'MIKAQYIAITDTGECHSIYAIDLEDAIRIFRYRNIQGKYKQIGTDLWTEIRKDDNQ' A
#
# COMPACT_ATOMS: atom_id res chain seq x y z
N MET A 1 -19.45 1.70 3.81
CA MET A 1 -18.34 0.80 4.10
C MET A 1 -17.29 1.48 4.94
N ILE A 2 -16.75 0.76 5.89
CA ILE A 2 -15.73 1.31 6.76
C ILE A 2 -14.37 1.17 6.08
N LYS A 3 -13.64 2.26 6.01
CA LYS A 3 -12.30 2.25 5.45
C LYS A 3 -11.27 2.26 6.56
N ALA A 4 -10.16 1.57 6.32
CA ALA A 4 -9.03 1.57 7.21
C ALA A 4 -7.91 2.40 6.60
N GLN A 5 -7.02 2.86 7.44
CA GLN A 5 -5.88 3.64 6.97
C GLN A 5 -4.69 2.71 6.71
N TYR A 6 -4.06 2.90 5.56
CA TYR A 6 -2.90 2.13 5.15
C TYR A 6 -1.75 3.07 4.90
N ILE A 7 -0.56 2.62 5.22
CA ILE A 7 0.64 3.43 5.04
C ILE A 7 1.63 2.64 4.18
N ALA A 8 2.28 3.33 3.26
CA ALA A 8 3.32 2.74 2.43
C ALA A 8 4.61 3.52 2.59
N ILE A 9 5.71 2.79 2.58
CA ILE A 9 7.03 3.40 2.57
C ILE A 9 7.70 2.97 1.28
N THR A 10 8.12 3.96 0.48
CA THR A 10 8.73 3.68 -0.80
C THR A 10 10.17 3.25 -0.64
N ASP A 11 10.73 2.72 -1.73
CA ASP A 11 12.13 2.32 -1.74
C ASP A 11 13.05 3.51 -1.51
N THR A 12 12.59 4.72 -1.79
CA THR A 12 13.37 5.93 -1.59
C THR A 12 13.12 6.57 -0.22
N GLY A 13 12.28 5.95 0.61
CA GLY A 13 12.04 6.43 1.96
C GLY A 13 10.86 7.35 2.13
N GLU A 14 10.09 7.57 1.08
CA GLU A 14 8.90 8.43 1.17
C GLU A 14 7.76 7.66 1.82
N CYS A 15 6.93 8.39 2.57
CA CYS A 15 5.81 7.81 3.29
C CYS A 15 4.51 8.32 2.68
N HIS A 16 3.62 7.40 2.35
CA HIS A 16 2.30 7.73 1.79
C HIS A 16 1.23 7.06 2.61
N SER A 17 0.11 7.73 2.81
CA SER A 17 -1.00 7.09 3.49
C SER A 17 -2.28 7.28 2.69
N ILE A 18 -3.14 6.28 2.76
CA ILE A 18 -4.42 6.27 2.07
C ILE A 18 -5.47 5.62 2.96
N TYR A 19 -6.71 5.76 2.55
CA TYR A 19 -7.82 5.03 3.15
C TYR A 19 -8.35 4.04 2.12
N ALA A 20 -8.56 2.81 2.54
CA ALA A 20 -9.04 1.76 1.66
C ALA A 20 -9.91 0.79 2.46
N ILE A 21 -10.71 0.00 1.77
CA ILE A 21 -11.64 -0.91 2.43
C ILE A 21 -10.96 -2.22 2.85
N ASP A 22 -9.90 -2.62 2.15
CA ASP A 22 -9.15 -3.82 2.50
C ASP A 22 -7.77 -3.75 1.86
N LEU A 23 -6.98 -4.81 2.07
CA LEU A 23 -5.61 -4.87 1.56
C LEU A 23 -5.56 -4.83 0.04
N GLU A 24 -6.48 -5.52 -0.62
CA GLU A 24 -6.49 -5.55 -2.07
C GLU A 24 -6.81 -4.17 -2.64
N ASP A 25 -7.73 -3.47 -2.02
CA ASP A 25 -8.05 -2.13 -2.45
C ASP A 25 -6.86 -1.21 -2.24
N ALA A 26 -6.17 -1.36 -1.11
CA ALA A 26 -5.01 -0.54 -0.80
C ALA A 26 -3.90 -0.73 -1.84
N ILE A 27 -3.58 -1.99 -2.18
CA ILE A 27 -2.50 -2.21 -3.11
C ILE A 27 -2.85 -1.71 -4.50
N ARG A 28 -4.14 -1.80 -4.87
CA ARG A 28 -4.59 -1.26 -6.15
C ARG A 28 -4.35 0.25 -6.22
N ILE A 29 -4.67 0.95 -5.15
CA ILE A 29 -4.48 2.40 -5.09
C ILE A 29 -3.00 2.74 -5.16
N PHE A 30 -2.16 2.04 -4.41
CA PHE A 30 -0.72 2.30 -4.42
C PHE A 30 -0.12 2.04 -5.80
N ARG A 31 -0.54 0.95 -6.46
CA ARG A 31 -0.07 0.66 -7.82
C ARG A 31 -0.50 1.75 -8.81
N TYR A 32 -1.71 2.21 -8.66
CA TYR A 32 -2.23 3.26 -9.54
C TYR A 32 -1.38 4.52 -9.43
N ARG A 33 -0.85 4.78 -8.24
CA ARG A 33 -0.01 5.95 -8.00
C ARG A 33 1.47 5.69 -8.26
N ASN A 34 1.81 4.50 -8.77
CA ASN A 34 3.20 4.11 -9.07
C ASN A 34 4.07 4.11 -7.81
N ILE A 35 3.51 3.77 -6.68
CA ILE A 35 4.26 3.67 -5.44
C ILE A 35 4.85 2.27 -5.35
N GLN A 36 6.15 2.19 -5.13
CA GLN A 36 6.86 0.93 -4.98
C GLN A 36 7.55 0.91 -3.62
N GLY A 37 7.48 -0.23 -2.95
CA GLY A 37 8.06 -0.38 -1.64
C GLY A 37 7.26 -1.39 -0.84
N LYS A 38 6.86 -1.01 0.36
CA LYS A 38 6.06 -1.89 1.21
C LYS A 38 4.95 -1.10 1.88
N TYR A 39 3.92 -1.81 2.29
CA TYR A 39 2.77 -1.16 2.91
C TYR A 39 2.19 -2.04 4.00
N LYS A 40 1.43 -1.42 4.88
CA LYS A 40 0.69 -2.13 5.92
C LYS A 40 -0.52 -1.31 6.34
N GLN A 41 -1.45 -1.99 6.99
CA GLN A 41 -2.54 -1.30 7.66
C GLN A 41 -2.03 -0.72 8.96
N ILE A 42 -2.40 0.51 9.26
CA ILE A 42 -2.00 1.15 10.50
C ILE A 42 -2.56 0.35 11.68
N GLY A 43 -1.71 0.08 12.65
CA GLY A 43 -2.06 -0.75 13.79
C GLY A 43 -1.62 -2.19 13.68
N THR A 44 -1.04 -2.58 12.55
CA THR A 44 -0.49 -3.92 12.39
C THR A 44 1.01 -3.82 12.20
N ASP A 45 1.71 -4.94 12.40
CA ASP A 45 3.16 -4.97 12.27
C ASP A 45 3.62 -5.70 11.01
N LEU A 46 2.69 -6.18 10.20
CA LEU A 46 3.04 -7.00 9.05
C LEU A 46 3.11 -6.16 7.79
N TRP A 47 4.31 -6.01 7.25
CA TRP A 47 4.51 -5.29 6.00
C TRP A 47 4.34 -6.21 4.81
N THR A 48 3.75 -5.69 3.75
CA THR A 48 3.56 -6.42 2.49
C THR A 48 4.21 -5.63 1.38
N GLU A 49 4.94 -6.31 0.51
CA GLU A 49 5.60 -5.63 -0.60
C GLU A 49 4.59 -5.18 -1.66
N ILE A 50 4.82 -3.99 -2.18
CA ILE A 50 4.09 -3.48 -3.34
C ILE A 50 4.96 -3.76 -4.53
N ARG A 51 4.55 -4.71 -5.38
CA ARG A 51 5.32 -5.05 -6.55
C ARG A 51 4.68 -4.48 -7.79
N LYS A 52 5.53 -4.10 -8.73
CA LYS A 52 5.05 -3.76 -10.04
C LYS A 52 4.46 -5.01 -10.67
N ASP A 53 3.35 -4.85 -11.33
CA ASP A 53 2.73 -5.97 -11.99
C ASP A 53 3.52 -6.30 -13.25
N ASP A 54 4.21 -7.41 -13.20
CA ASP A 54 5.04 -7.80 -14.33
C ASP A 54 4.34 -8.68 -15.30
N ASN A 55 3.23 -9.02 -15.09
CA ASN A 55 2.59 -10.03 -15.87
C ASN A 55 2.36 -9.85 -17.20
N GLN A 56 3.14 -10.06 -16.87
CA GLN A 56 3.25 -9.97 -17.51
C GLN A 56 2.92 -10.26 -18.03
#